data_75446d4db556b0fd310c5266572a61f7
#
_entry.id   75446d4db556b0fd310c5266572a61f7
#
_cell.length_a   1.000
_cell.length_b   1.000
_cell.length_c   1.000
_cell.angle_alpha   90.00
_cell.angle_beta   90.00
_cell.angle_gamma   90.00
#
_symmetry.space_group_name_H-M   'P 1'
#
loop_
_entity.id
_entity.type
_entity.pdbx_description
1 polymer ?
#
loop_
_entity_poly.entity_id
_entity_poly.type
_entity_poly.pdbx_seq_one_letter_code
_entity_poly.pdbx_strand_id
1 'polypeptide(L)'
;MDRIKKLSLSILILLSSSLFAQVWTPLHKWQDSPIEWEEKFQKWVESEQVHREMFTKEDSPYKDIYTDCADFIYALRIIFSYENSLPFKALVPGTKYSKIKKYYSQSSKRWNHLDETSRVRSFILHVIDNLGTDHLAHNDSYPIKLADIKSGDIFMIKFTPEGKETQTKHSQVIKSISEIGLFDVIYGTRNTVLEKKNLYHVKQRKFSDNLAPFINHQGFKRFKQPWQYEATVTDLPSYSQEQYKRTNEHQGEGFFKYVQALHKKKDETVEQGAKRFFTSLCESFQERAKFVDSALKYLEKINHRCMNYSEYDTHSTPMRDGQIKALISDAQIFKEVRQPNNEENSYSQLINILFSENSGALEKETIQKACLIKVSENYSFDLVEVKDLLLSGLLSSNPNDKIEYRWGIKNSHLKTKCPEF
;
A
#
# COMPACT_ATOMS: atom_id res chain seq x y z
N MET A 1 -7.54 35.78 -51.93
CA MET A 1 -6.47 34.74 -51.87
C MET A 1 -5.93 34.50 -50.48
N ASP A 2 -5.94 35.45 -49.55
CA ASP A 2 -5.33 35.27 -48.19
C ASP A 2 -6.09 34.40 -47.20
N ARG A 3 -7.41 34.28 -47.29
CA ARG A 3 -8.19 33.40 -46.41
C ARG A 3 -7.96 31.90 -46.63
N ILE A 4 -7.71 31.51 -47.90
CA ILE A 4 -7.43 30.10 -48.22
C ILE A 4 -6.04 29.67 -47.79
N LYS A 5 -5.05 30.57 -47.86
CA LYS A 5 -3.67 30.29 -47.37
C LYS A 5 -3.60 30.15 -45.84
N LYS A 6 -4.37 30.94 -45.07
CA LYS A 6 -4.42 30.81 -43.59
C LYS A 6 -5.12 29.51 -43.14
N LEU A 7 -6.14 29.05 -43.87
CA LEU A 7 -6.85 27.81 -43.57
C LEU A 7 -5.97 26.58 -43.85
N SER A 8 -5.21 26.57 -44.94
CA SER A 8 -4.29 25.47 -45.27
C SER A 8 -3.11 25.38 -44.29
N LEU A 9 -2.61 26.51 -43.77
CA LEU A 9 -1.53 26.52 -42.79
C LEU A 9 -1.98 26.03 -41.43
N SER A 10 -3.17 26.39 -40.97
CA SER A 10 -3.78 25.89 -39.72
C SER A 10 -4.11 24.37 -39.77
N ILE A 11 -4.58 23.87 -40.91
CA ILE A 11 -4.82 22.45 -41.12
C ILE A 11 -3.50 21.68 -41.18
N LEU A 12 -2.46 22.24 -41.78
CA LEU A 12 -1.13 21.58 -41.83
C LEU A 12 -0.47 21.51 -40.44
N ILE A 13 -0.68 22.47 -39.56
CA ILE A 13 -0.17 22.46 -38.18
C ILE A 13 -0.96 21.42 -37.35
N LEU A 14 -2.26 21.28 -37.55
CA LEU A 14 -3.08 20.26 -36.88
C LEU A 14 -2.78 18.84 -37.37
N LEU A 15 -2.41 18.65 -38.64
CA LEU A 15 -2.05 17.34 -39.20
C LEU A 15 -0.61 16.92 -38.85
N SER A 16 0.31 17.88 -38.62
CA SER A 16 1.70 17.56 -38.25
C SER A 16 1.88 17.12 -36.80
N SER A 17 0.96 17.47 -35.92
CA SER A 17 1.04 17.07 -34.50
C SER A 17 0.68 15.59 -34.26
N SER A 18 -0.06 14.95 -35.16
CA SER A 18 -0.45 13.53 -35.02
C SER A 18 0.60 12.52 -35.49
N LEU A 19 1.54 12.91 -36.35
CA LEU A 19 2.55 12.01 -36.93
C LEU A 19 3.69 11.64 -35.95
N PHE A 20 3.84 12.34 -34.83
CA PHE A 20 4.88 12.12 -33.83
C PHE A 20 4.34 11.94 -32.42
N ALA A 21 3.06 11.63 -32.27
CA ALA A 21 2.46 11.45 -30.95
C ALA A 21 3.15 10.32 -30.20
N GLN A 22 3.78 10.64 -29.09
CA GLN A 22 4.25 9.72 -28.06
C GLN A 22 3.26 9.74 -26.89
N VAL A 23 3.45 8.93 -25.85
CA VAL A 23 2.51 8.91 -24.71
C VAL A 23 2.34 10.31 -24.13
N TRP A 24 3.46 11.00 -23.82
CA TRP A 24 3.52 12.44 -23.58
C TRP A 24 4.90 12.99 -23.98
N THR A 25 5.00 14.29 -24.14
CA THR A 25 6.25 14.97 -24.45
C THR A 25 6.89 15.51 -23.18
N PRO A 26 8.05 15.01 -22.76
CA PRO A 26 8.77 15.60 -21.63
C PRO A 26 9.26 17.02 -21.97
N LEU A 27 9.04 17.95 -21.06
CA LEU A 27 9.56 19.33 -21.14
C LEU A 27 10.76 19.54 -20.22
N HIS A 28 10.95 18.65 -19.24
CA HIS A 28 12.00 18.69 -18.24
C HIS A 28 12.82 17.40 -18.26
N LYS A 29 13.98 17.40 -17.64
CA LYS A 29 14.82 16.22 -17.41
C LYS A 29 15.08 16.08 -15.92
N TRP A 30 15.11 14.84 -15.45
CA TRP A 30 15.46 14.56 -14.06
C TRP A 30 16.85 15.09 -13.69
N GLN A 31 17.81 15.05 -14.66
CA GLN A 31 19.18 15.49 -14.46
C GLN A 31 19.34 17.00 -14.28
N ASP A 32 18.35 17.79 -14.71
CA ASP A 32 18.44 19.26 -14.61
C ASP A 32 18.40 19.71 -13.14
N SER A 33 17.64 18.99 -12.28
CA SER A 33 17.57 19.21 -10.83
C SER A 33 17.21 17.91 -10.12
N PRO A 34 18.11 16.88 -10.06
CA PRO A 34 17.75 15.55 -9.57
C PRO A 34 17.24 15.54 -8.14
N ILE A 35 17.82 16.34 -7.27
CA ILE A 35 17.42 16.46 -5.85
C ILE A 35 16.05 17.11 -5.75
N GLU A 36 15.84 18.23 -6.44
CA GLU A 36 14.59 18.99 -6.41
C GLU A 36 13.40 18.16 -6.94
N TRP A 37 13.60 17.43 -8.05
CA TRP A 37 12.56 16.56 -8.59
C TRP A 37 12.21 15.40 -7.66
N GLU A 38 13.20 14.81 -6.99
CA GLU A 38 12.95 13.75 -6.01
C GLU A 38 12.25 14.32 -4.76
N GLU A 39 12.60 15.52 -4.30
CA GLU A 39 11.88 16.20 -3.22
C GLU A 39 10.43 16.53 -3.59
N LYS A 40 10.19 16.96 -4.84
CA LYS A 40 8.82 17.16 -5.34
C LYS A 40 8.03 15.86 -5.36
N PHE A 41 8.66 14.77 -5.80
CA PHE A 41 8.03 13.44 -5.75
C PHE A 41 7.68 13.03 -4.32
N GLN A 42 8.59 13.22 -3.37
CA GLN A 42 8.36 12.92 -1.95
C GLN A 42 7.18 13.71 -1.40
N LYS A 43 7.14 15.03 -1.61
CA LYS A 43 6.03 15.90 -1.20
C LYS A 43 4.71 15.51 -1.85
N TRP A 44 4.74 15.11 -3.12
CA TRP A 44 3.56 14.64 -3.83
C TRP A 44 3.04 13.33 -3.24
N VAL A 45 3.93 12.38 -2.92
CA VAL A 45 3.54 11.12 -2.24
C VAL A 45 2.95 11.40 -0.86
N GLU A 46 3.50 12.36 -0.09
CA GLU A 46 2.98 12.76 1.22
C GLU A 46 1.61 13.44 1.15
N SER A 47 1.30 14.10 0.04
CA SER A 47 0.09 14.90 -0.12
C SER A 47 -1.18 14.05 -0.25
N GLU A 48 -2.34 14.72 -0.18
CA GLU A 48 -3.65 14.11 -0.41
C GLU A 48 -3.88 13.70 -1.88
N GLN A 49 -2.97 14.00 -2.80
CA GLN A 49 -3.04 13.52 -4.19
C GLN A 49 -2.78 12.01 -4.26
N VAL A 50 -1.94 11.48 -3.37
CA VAL A 50 -1.71 10.04 -3.24
C VAL A 50 -2.51 9.52 -2.05
N HIS A 51 -3.73 9.08 -2.31
CA HIS A 51 -4.66 8.62 -1.29
C HIS A 51 -5.29 7.28 -1.66
N ARG A 52 -6.01 6.69 -0.71
CA ARG A 52 -6.60 5.34 -0.85
C ARG A 52 -7.49 5.17 -2.08
N GLU A 53 -8.21 6.21 -2.46
CA GLU A 53 -9.24 6.18 -3.51
C GLU A 53 -8.75 6.75 -4.84
N MET A 54 -7.44 6.99 -5.02
CA MET A 54 -6.94 7.65 -6.23
C MET A 54 -7.28 6.91 -7.53
N PHE A 55 -7.56 5.59 -7.47
CA PHE A 55 -7.95 4.79 -8.63
C PHE A 55 -9.42 4.36 -8.64
N THR A 56 -10.18 4.70 -7.60
CA THR A 56 -11.59 4.27 -7.45
C THR A 56 -12.57 5.43 -7.36
N LYS A 57 -12.11 6.62 -6.95
CA LYS A 57 -12.95 7.80 -6.84
C LYS A 57 -13.45 8.26 -8.21
N GLU A 58 -14.74 8.65 -8.30
CA GLU A 58 -15.41 8.99 -9.55
C GLU A 58 -14.75 10.14 -10.34
N ASP A 59 -14.24 11.15 -9.64
CA ASP A 59 -13.61 12.32 -10.21
C ASP A 59 -12.09 12.17 -10.41
N SER A 60 -11.52 11.00 -10.13
CA SER A 60 -10.10 10.76 -10.34
C SER A 60 -9.77 10.64 -11.84
N PRO A 61 -8.77 11.37 -12.35
CA PRO A 61 -8.29 11.21 -13.73
C PRO A 61 -7.71 9.81 -13.98
N TYR A 62 -7.33 9.11 -12.91
CA TYR A 62 -6.76 7.74 -12.93
C TYR A 62 -7.77 6.67 -12.50
N LYS A 63 -9.05 7.04 -12.38
CA LYS A 63 -10.12 6.07 -12.06
C LYS A 63 -10.01 4.85 -12.97
N ASP A 64 -10.29 3.69 -12.40
CA ASP A 64 -10.30 2.41 -13.09
C ASP A 64 -8.93 1.83 -13.50
N ILE A 65 -7.83 2.41 -13.04
CA ILE A 65 -6.54 1.73 -13.06
C ILE A 65 -6.55 0.72 -11.92
N TYR A 66 -6.38 -0.57 -12.27
CA TYR A 66 -6.26 -1.65 -11.29
C TYR A 66 -4.77 -1.88 -10.97
N THR A 67 -4.46 -2.07 -9.70
CA THR A 67 -3.08 -2.22 -9.26
C THR A 67 -2.92 -3.31 -8.21
N ASP A 68 -1.86 -4.09 -8.32
CA ASP A 68 -1.31 -4.83 -7.19
C ASP A 68 -0.24 -4.00 -6.46
N CYS A 69 0.60 -4.63 -5.68
CA CYS A 69 1.60 -3.93 -4.88
C CYS A 69 2.74 -3.31 -5.72
N ALA A 70 3.24 -4.00 -6.75
CA ALA A 70 4.26 -3.48 -7.65
C ALA A 70 3.66 -2.52 -8.67
N ASP A 71 2.49 -2.85 -9.19
CA ASP A 71 1.73 -2.05 -10.14
C ASP A 71 1.53 -0.63 -9.64
N PHE A 72 1.15 -0.51 -8.35
CA PHE A 72 0.96 0.78 -7.70
C PHE A 72 2.22 1.65 -7.75
N ILE A 73 3.39 1.05 -7.51
CA ILE A 73 4.67 1.77 -7.51
C ILE A 73 5.02 2.28 -8.91
N TYR A 74 4.85 1.45 -9.93
CA TYR A 74 5.03 1.88 -11.32
C TYR A 74 4.03 2.96 -11.72
N ALA A 75 2.76 2.78 -11.37
CA ALA A 75 1.72 3.77 -11.65
C ALA A 75 2.05 5.13 -11.03
N LEU A 76 2.48 5.17 -9.75
CA LEU A 76 2.89 6.41 -9.09
C LEU A 76 4.03 7.13 -9.86
N ARG A 77 5.08 6.39 -10.25
CA ARG A 77 6.21 6.98 -10.97
C ARG A 77 5.82 7.47 -12.37
N ILE A 78 4.94 6.76 -13.06
CA ILE A 78 4.42 7.19 -14.37
C ILE A 78 3.56 8.44 -14.22
N ILE A 79 2.61 8.44 -13.28
CA ILE A 79 1.70 9.56 -13.03
C ILE A 79 2.49 10.82 -12.68
N PHE A 80 3.40 10.75 -11.72
CA PHE A 80 4.24 11.89 -11.35
C PHE A 80 5.07 12.39 -12.53
N SER A 81 5.67 11.49 -13.32
CA SER A 81 6.46 11.87 -14.49
C SER A 81 5.59 12.55 -15.55
N TYR A 82 4.38 12.06 -15.77
CA TYR A 82 3.44 12.68 -16.71
C TYR A 82 3.00 14.06 -16.24
N GLU A 83 2.52 14.19 -15.01
CA GLU A 83 2.02 15.46 -14.45
C GLU A 83 3.09 16.56 -14.38
N ASN A 84 4.36 16.16 -14.28
CA ASN A 84 5.49 17.09 -14.25
C ASN A 84 6.28 17.15 -15.57
N SER A 85 5.74 16.60 -16.66
CA SER A 85 6.38 16.58 -17.99
C SER A 85 7.83 16.05 -17.94
N LEU A 86 8.08 15.01 -17.14
CA LEU A 86 9.36 14.33 -16.97
C LEU A 86 9.42 13.05 -17.80
N PRO A 87 10.60 12.58 -18.22
CA PRO A 87 10.74 11.28 -18.83
C PRO A 87 10.54 10.14 -17.81
N PHE A 88 10.01 9.01 -18.29
CA PHE A 88 9.90 7.76 -17.55
C PHE A 88 10.65 6.64 -18.26
N LYS A 89 11.28 5.75 -17.49
CA LYS A 89 11.84 4.48 -17.98
C LYS A 89 11.59 3.36 -16.95
N ALA A 90 11.29 2.16 -17.46
CA ALA A 90 11.39 0.90 -16.73
C ALA A 90 11.97 -0.16 -17.65
N LEU A 91 12.78 -1.07 -17.13
CA LEU A 91 13.47 -2.08 -17.95
C LEU A 91 12.49 -3.14 -18.47
N VAL A 92 12.56 -3.48 -19.75
CA VAL A 92 11.74 -4.57 -20.31
C VAL A 92 12.31 -5.92 -19.82
N PRO A 93 11.45 -6.85 -19.32
CA PRO A 93 11.88 -8.15 -18.86
C PRO A 93 12.72 -8.91 -19.89
N GLY A 94 13.75 -9.62 -19.40
CA GLY A 94 14.66 -10.41 -20.26
C GLY A 94 15.72 -9.60 -21.03
N THR A 95 15.70 -8.26 -20.97
CA THR A 95 16.67 -7.44 -21.73
C THR A 95 17.84 -6.92 -20.91
N LYS A 96 17.89 -7.19 -19.60
CA LYS A 96 18.94 -6.71 -18.68
C LYS A 96 20.37 -7.05 -19.14
N TYR A 97 20.56 -8.24 -19.66
CA TYR A 97 21.87 -8.77 -20.10
C TYR A 97 22.03 -8.80 -21.63
N SER A 98 21.06 -8.25 -22.37
CA SER A 98 21.19 -8.17 -23.81
C SER A 98 22.14 -7.02 -24.20
N LYS A 99 22.78 -7.12 -25.37
CA LYS A 99 23.63 -6.05 -25.92
C LYS A 99 22.87 -4.72 -26.04
N ILE A 100 21.55 -4.80 -26.27
CA ILE A 100 20.66 -3.64 -26.34
C ILE A 100 19.56 -3.82 -25.29
N LYS A 101 19.65 -3.04 -24.22
CA LYS A 101 18.58 -2.96 -23.21
C LYS A 101 17.36 -2.27 -23.84
N LYS A 102 16.18 -2.80 -23.58
CA LYS A 102 14.91 -2.18 -23.98
C LYS A 102 14.18 -1.63 -22.76
N TYR A 103 13.46 -0.52 -22.97
CA TYR A 103 12.76 0.15 -21.89
C TYR A 103 11.31 0.44 -22.28
N TYR A 104 10.40 0.26 -21.34
CA TYR A 104 9.12 0.95 -21.39
C TYR A 104 9.38 2.43 -21.15
N SER A 105 8.88 3.30 -22.01
CA SER A 105 9.08 4.75 -21.88
C SER A 105 7.94 5.53 -22.51
N GLN A 106 7.77 6.76 -22.11
CA GLN A 106 6.79 7.69 -22.66
C GLN A 106 6.96 7.96 -24.17
N SER A 107 8.13 7.64 -24.73
CA SER A 107 8.39 7.79 -26.18
C SER A 107 7.70 6.73 -27.05
N SER A 108 6.98 5.77 -26.44
CA SER A 108 6.21 4.76 -27.17
C SER A 108 5.16 5.43 -28.07
N LYS A 109 5.07 4.97 -29.30
CA LYS A 109 4.06 5.38 -30.29
C LYS A 109 2.89 4.43 -30.39
N ARG A 110 2.82 3.42 -29.53
CA ARG A 110 1.83 2.34 -29.62
C ARG A 110 0.39 2.84 -29.60
N TRP A 111 0.12 3.94 -28.92
CA TRP A 111 -1.21 4.49 -28.71
C TRP A 111 -1.41 5.86 -29.36
N ASN A 112 -0.63 6.22 -30.37
CA ASN A 112 -0.70 7.52 -31.03
C ASN A 112 -2.06 7.85 -31.69
N HIS A 113 -2.92 6.87 -31.83
CA HIS A 113 -4.31 7.02 -32.32
C HIS A 113 -5.30 7.46 -31.24
N LEU A 114 -4.89 7.47 -29.96
CA LEU A 114 -5.72 7.89 -28.83
C LEU A 114 -5.44 9.35 -28.46
N ASP A 115 -6.34 9.99 -27.72
CA ASP A 115 -6.07 11.25 -27.02
C ASP A 115 -5.00 11.06 -25.93
N GLU A 116 -4.44 12.15 -25.43
CA GLU A 116 -3.31 12.08 -24.50
C GLU A 116 -3.66 11.35 -23.18
N THR A 117 -4.81 11.64 -22.58
CA THR A 117 -5.24 10.98 -21.34
C THR A 117 -5.39 9.47 -21.55
N SER A 118 -6.02 9.06 -22.63
CA SER A 118 -6.19 7.64 -23.00
C SER A 118 -4.84 6.97 -23.31
N ARG A 119 -3.87 7.69 -23.91
CA ARG A 119 -2.50 7.18 -24.11
C ARG A 119 -1.79 6.91 -22.79
N VAL A 120 -1.84 7.87 -21.86
CA VAL A 120 -1.22 7.74 -20.53
C VAL A 120 -1.80 6.57 -19.76
N ARG A 121 -3.12 6.44 -19.72
CA ARG A 121 -3.80 5.31 -19.07
C ARG A 121 -3.40 3.96 -19.70
N SER A 122 -3.41 3.88 -21.02
CA SER A 122 -3.02 2.66 -21.75
C SER A 122 -1.55 2.31 -21.51
N PHE A 123 -0.67 3.31 -21.38
CA PHE A 123 0.72 3.10 -21.06
C PHE A 123 0.90 2.61 -19.62
N ILE A 124 0.20 3.19 -18.64
CA ILE A 124 0.24 2.71 -17.24
C ILE A 124 -0.17 1.24 -17.20
N LEU A 125 -1.34 0.89 -17.75
CA LEU A 125 -1.85 -0.48 -17.76
C LEU A 125 -0.87 -1.44 -18.45
N HIS A 126 -0.29 -1.02 -19.59
CA HIS A 126 0.71 -1.84 -20.28
C HIS A 126 1.98 -2.09 -19.46
N VAL A 127 2.46 -1.11 -18.73
CA VAL A 127 3.66 -1.27 -17.88
C VAL A 127 3.35 -2.21 -16.70
N ILE A 128 2.26 -1.97 -15.99
CA ILE A 128 1.91 -2.76 -14.80
C ILE A 128 1.56 -4.21 -15.14
N ASP A 129 0.89 -4.47 -16.27
CA ASP A 129 0.60 -5.83 -16.72
C ASP A 129 1.84 -6.67 -17.05
N ASN A 130 2.99 -6.03 -17.25
CA ASN A 130 4.22 -6.70 -17.66
C ASN A 130 5.33 -6.69 -16.60
N LEU A 131 5.18 -5.92 -15.53
CA LEU A 131 6.21 -5.75 -14.51
C LEU A 131 5.67 -6.10 -13.13
N GLY A 132 6.33 -7.01 -12.45
CA GLY A 132 5.93 -7.44 -11.09
C GLY A 132 7.00 -7.12 -10.05
N THR A 133 6.73 -7.54 -8.82
CA THR A 133 7.56 -7.26 -7.63
C THR A 133 9.01 -7.70 -7.77
N ASP A 134 9.28 -8.88 -8.34
CA ASP A 134 10.68 -9.34 -8.56
C ASP A 134 11.40 -8.44 -9.56
N HIS A 135 10.70 -8.03 -10.62
CA HIS A 135 11.29 -7.15 -11.62
C HIS A 135 11.66 -5.79 -11.01
N LEU A 136 10.73 -5.20 -10.26
CA LEU A 136 10.95 -3.97 -9.51
C LEU A 136 12.17 -4.09 -8.57
N ALA A 137 12.23 -5.17 -7.79
CA ALA A 137 13.29 -5.40 -6.81
C ALA A 137 14.68 -5.53 -7.43
N HIS A 138 14.80 -6.17 -8.61
CA HIS A 138 16.08 -6.51 -9.22
C HIS A 138 16.56 -5.51 -10.28
N ASN A 139 15.63 -4.80 -10.91
CA ASN A 139 15.97 -4.01 -12.10
C ASN A 139 15.69 -2.52 -11.93
N ASP A 140 14.51 -2.16 -11.40
CA ASP A 140 14.03 -0.79 -11.43
C ASP A 140 14.16 -0.07 -10.08
N SER A 141 14.75 -0.73 -9.08
CA SER A 141 15.07 -0.15 -7.78
C SER A 141 16.46 -0.56 -7.29
N TYR A 142 16.95 0.12 -6.28
CA TYR A 142 18.23 -0.18 -5.63
C TYR A 142 18.13 0.03 -4.11
N PRO A 143 18.94 -0.72 -3.31
CA PRO A 143 18.94 -0.57 -1.85
C PRO A 143 19.57 0.75 -1.43
N ILE A 144 19.04 1.33 -0.36
CA ILE A 144 19.46 2.63 0.16
C ILE A 144 19.94 2.54 1.61
N LYS A 145 20.66 3.57 2.07
CA LYS A 145 21.00 3.76 3.48
C LYS A 145 19.73 3.87 4.31
N LEU A 146 19.72 3.21 5.45
CA LEU A 146 18.56 3.22 6.36
C LEU A 146 18.25 4.62 6.91
N ALA A 147 19.28 5.46 7.13
CA ALA A 147 19.08 6.84 7.57
C ALA A 147 18.54 7.77 6.47
N ASP A 148 18.61 7.36 5.21
CA ASP A 148 18.18 8.17 4.05
C ASP A 148 16.81 7.76 3.51
N ILE A 149 16.08 6.90 4.23
CA ILE A 149 14.71 6.51 3.85
C ILE A 149 13.81 7.75 3.87
N LYS A 150 13.00 7.92 2.83
CA LYS A 150 12.10 9.06 2.64
C LYS A 150 10.77 8.61 2.05
N SER A 151 9.80 9.52 2.04
CA SER A 151 8.54 9.31 1.33
C SER A 151 8.79 9.02 -0.15
N GLY A 152 8.02 8.09 -0.71
CA GLY A 152 8.21 7.60 -2.07
C GLY A 152 9.23 6.45 -2.20
N ASP A 153 10.04 6.18 -1.17
CA ASP A 153 10.86 4.96 -1.12
C ASP A 153 9.98 3.72 -0.91
N ILE A 154 10.52 2.56 -1.23
CA ILE A 154 9.81 1.29 -1.31
C ILE A 154 10.31 0.38 -0.20
N PHE A 155 9.40 -0.29 0.49
CA PHE A 155 9.74 -1.42 1.35
C PHE A 155 9.32 -2.73 0.67
N MET A 156 10.31 -3.56 0.34
CA MET A 156 10.14 -4.85 -0.34
C MET A 156 10.13 -5.98 0.67
N ILE A 157 9.02 -6.73 0.70
CA ILE A 157 8.80 -7.86 1.61
C ILE A 157 8.86 -9.16 0.80
N LYS A 158 9.58 -10.15 1.32
CA LYS A 158 9.56 -11.52 0.81
C LYS A 158 9.65 -12.47 1.99
N PHE A 159 8.63 -13.27 2.19
CA PHE A 159 8.59 -14.24 3.27
C PHE A 159 7.82 -15.48 2.82
N THR A 160 8.09 -16.59 3.48
CA THR A 160 7.31 -17.81 3.31
C THR A 160 6.34 -17.92 4.47
N PRO A 161 5.01 -17.81 4.22
CA PRO A 161 4.03 -18.00 5.27
C PRO A 161 4.13 -19.40 5.87
N GLU A 162 3.86 -19.52 7.16
CA GLU A 162 3.82 -20.81 7.84
C GLU A 162 2.83 -21.77 7.14
N GLY A 163 3.25 -23.00 6.89
CA GLY A 163 2.44 -24.02 6.19
C GLY A 163 2.27 -23.81 4.67
N LYS A 164 3.01 -22.87 4.06
CA LYS A 164 3.00 -22.65 2.60
C LYS A 164 4.36 -22.98 2.01
N GLU A 165 4.37 -23.62 0.83
CA GLU A 165 5.59 -23.85 0.05
C GLU A 165 6.01 -22.63 -0.79
N THR A 166 5.05 -21.75 -1.10
CA THR A 166 5.27 -20.58 -1.96
C THR A 166 5.60 -19.33 -1.16
N GLN A 167 6.59 -18.58 -1.65
CA GLN A 167 6.98 -17.31 -1.06
C GLN A 167 5.98 -16.20 -1.41
N THR A 168 5.53 -15.47 -0.40
CA THR A 168 4.79 -14.23 -0.60
C THR A 168 5.79 -13.10 -0.86
N LYS A 169 5.53 -12.34 -1.93
CA LYS A 169 6.28 -11.14 -2.31
C LYS A 169 5.33 -9.96 -2.26
N HIS A 170 5.76 -8.91 -1.59
CA HIS A 170 4.94 -7.71 -1.46
C HIS A 170 5.81 -6.46 -1.45
N SER A 171 5.27 -5.36 -1.94
CA SER A 171 5.95 -4.07 -1.91
C SER A 171 5.00 -2.98 -1.40
N GLN A 172 5.55 -2.03 -0.65
CA GLN A 172 4.83 -0.94 -0.04
C GLN A 172 5.59 0.36 -0.28
N VAL A 173 4.88 1.44 -0.50
CA VAL A 173 5.46 2.78 -0.59
C VAL A 173 5.45 3.40 0.80
N ILE A 174 6.58 3.96 1.21
CA ILE A 174 6.65 4.83 2.39
C ILE A 174 5.90 6.12 2.03
N LYS A 175 4.74 6.34 2.63
CA LYS A 175 3.94 7.53 2.39
C LYS A 175 4.46 8.72 3.20
N SER A 176 4.78 8.49 4.47
CA SER A 176 5.37 9.50 5.35
C SER A 176 6.14 8.84 6.50
N ILE A 177 6.95 9.62 7.19
CA ILE A 177 7.68 9.20 8.39
C ILE A 177 7.28 10.14 9.53
N SER A 178 6.72 9.57 10.58
CA SER A 178 6.29 10.33 11.75
C SER A 178 7.50 10.84 12.55
N GLU A 179 7.27 11.84 13.42
CA GLU A 179 8.34 12.38 14.29
C GLU A 179 8.84 11.37 15.34
N ILE A 180 8.10 10.29 15.57
CA ILE A 180 8.53 9.16 16.42
C ILE A 180 9.23 8.05 15.62
N GLY A 181 9.51 8.28 14.34
CA GLY A 181 10.23 7.37 13.45
C GLY A 181 9.42 6.18 12.93
N LEU A 182 8.10 6.18 13.03
CA LEU A 182 7.23 5.17 12.45
C LEU A 182 6.80 5.56 11.04
N PHE A 183 6.60 4.55 10.20
CA PHE A 183 6.24 4.75 8.79
C PHE A 183 4.73 4.67 8.56
N ASP A 184 4.19 5.63 7.83
CA ASP A 184 2.94 5.44 7.13
C ASP A 184 3.25 4.75 5.80
N VAL A 185 2.52 3.72 5.46
CA VAL A 185 2.73 2.99 4.21
C VAL A 185 1.43 2.91 3.41
N ILE A 186 1.58 3.01 2.08
CA ILE A 186 0.47 2.86 1.15
C ILE A 186 0.83 1.82 0.09
N TYR A 187 -0.14 0.97 -0.28
CA TYR A 187 0.09 -0.10 -1.25
C TYR A 187 -1.20 -0.61 -1.89
N GLY A 188 -1.08 -1.14 -3.09
CA GLY A 188 -2.13 -1.92 -3.74
C GLY A 188 -2.13 -3.38 -3.26
N THR A 189 -3.27 -4.02 -3.43
CA THR A 189 -3.40 -5.48 -3.31
C THR A 189 -3.92 -6.01 -4.63
N ARG A 190 -3.91 -7.33 -4.80
CA ARG A 190 -4.38 -7.95 -6.03
C ARG A 190 -5.76 -7.43 -6.42
N ASN A 191 -5.78 -6.65 -7.48
CA ASN A 191 -6.97 -6.11 -8.12
C ASN A 191 -7.19 -6.83 -9.44
N THR A 192 -8.43 -6.98 -9.83
CA THR A 192 -8.80 -7.42 -11.17
C THR A 192 -9.53 -6.31 -11.89
N VAL A 193 -9.63 -6.39 -13.22
CA VAL A 193 -10.45 -5.45 -14.01
C VAL A 193 -11.91 -5.42 -13.53
N LEU A 194 -12.38 -6.53 -12.95
CA LEU A 194 -13.77 -6.69 -12.46
C LEU A 194 -13.94 -6.25 -11.00
N GLU A 195 -12.86 -6.20 -10.24
CA GLU A 195 -12.88 -5.82 -8.82
C GLU A 195 -11.82 -4.77 -8.53
N LYS A 196 -12.25 -3.54 -8.47
CA LYS A 196 -11.40 -2.40 -8.16
C LYS A 196 -11.47 -2.12 -6.66
N LYS A 197 -10.33 -2.18 -6.01
CA LYS A 197 -10.21 -1.96 -4.57
C LYS A 197 -9.45 -0.68 -4.30
N ASN A 198 -9.83 -0.02 -3.20
CA ASN A 198 -9.04 1.06 -2.65
C ASN A 198 -7.66 0.56 -2.24
N LEU A 199 -6.67 1.43 -2.35
CA LEU A 199 -5.34 1.18 -1.80
C LEU A 199 -5.44 1.05 -0.27
N TYR A 200 -4.49 0.31 0.29
CA TYR A 200 -4.30 0.25 1.74
C TYR A 200 -3.37 1.38 2.18
N HIS A 201 -3.80 2.13 3.18
CA HIS A 201 -2.96 3.11 3.87
C HIS A 201 -2.91 2.71 5.34
N VAL A 202 -1.74 2.23 5.79
CA VAL A 202 -1.50 1.84 7.19
C VAL A 202 -0.64 2.91 7.83
N LYS A 203 -1.24 3.63 8.78
CA LYS A 203 -0.58 4.71 9.50
C LYS A 203 0.31 4.16 10.62
N GLN A 204 1.45 4.80 10.81
CA GLN A 204 2.41 4.56 11.89
C GLN A 204 2.69 3.06 12.11
N ARG A 205 2.96 2.37 11.00
CA ARG A 205 3.18 0.92 10.98
C ARG A 205 4.45 0.56 11.72
N LYS A 206 4.33 -0.35 12.67
CA LYS A 206 5.43 -1.08 13.25
C LYS A 206 5.63 -2.38 12.46
N PHE A 207 6.80 -2.56 11.87
CA PHE A 207 7.14 -3.80 11.19
C PHE A 207 7.67 -4.83 12.19
N SER A 208 7.31 -6.09 11.99
CA SER A 208 7.85 -7.19 12.76
C SER A 208 9.24 -7.60 12.24
N ASP A 209 10.13 -8.00 13.12
CA ASP A 209 11.51 -8.37 12.79
C ASP A 209 11.62 -9.59 11.84
N ASN A 210 10.57 -10.42 11.73
CA ASN A 210 10.51 -11.48 10.73
C ASN A 210 10.43 -10.96 9.27
N LEU A 211 10.22 -9.67 9.09
CA LEU A 211 10.24 -8.99 7.79
C LEU A 211 11.58 -8.30 7.52
N ALA A 212 12.57 -8.44 8.41
CA ALA A 212 13.89 -7.87 8.22
C ALA A 212 14.54 -8.39 6.93
N PRO A 213 15.22 -7.54 6.14
CA PRO A 213 15.74 -7.93 4.83
C PRO A 213 17.06 -8.71 4.95
N PHE A 214 17.10 -9.94 4.49
CA PHE A 214 18.32 -10.77 4.47
C PHE A 214 19.10 -10.68 3.16
N ILE A 215 18.42 -10.38 2.07
CA ILE A 215 18.98 -10.43 0.71
C ILE A 215 18.54 -9.23 -0.12
N ASN A 216 19.31 -8.96 -1.16
CA ASN A 216 19.27 -7.70 -1.89
C ASN A 216 17.97 -7.43 -2.69
N HIS A 217 17.04 -8.36 -2.77
CA HIS A 217 15.72 -8.12 -3.36
C HIS A 217 14.61 -7.82 -2.31
N GLN A 218 15.01 -7.69 -1.05
CA GLN A 218 14.17 -7.26 0.07
C GLN A 218 14.57 -5.87 0.57
N GLY A 219 13.85 -5.35 1.55
CA GLY A 219 14.20 -4.18 2.33
C GLY A 219 13.85 -2.84 1.68
N PHE A 220 14.49 -1.81 2.18
CA PHE A 220 14.25 -0.43 1.74
C PHE A 220 15.00 -0.12 0.46
N LYS A 221 14.27 0.35 -0.55
CA LYS A 221 14.79 0.63 -1.88
C LYS A 221 14.24 1.92 -2.44
N ARG A 222 14.97 2.50 -3.38
CA ARG A 222 14.54 3.67 -4.16
C ARG A 222 14.35 3.29 -5.62
N PHE A 223 13.28 3.80 -6.23
CA PHE A 223 13.03 3.63 -7.65
C PHE A 223 14.07 4.39 -8.48
N LYS A 224 14.56 3.77 -9.55
CA LYS A 224 15.54 4.41 -10.45
C LYS A 224 14.91 5.50 -11.31
N GLN A 225 15.58 6.63 -11.38
CA GLN A 225 15.30 7.65 -12.40
C GLN A 225 15.85 7.22 -13.77
N PRO A 226 15.32 7.71 -14.89
CA PRO A 226 15.70 7.27 -16.23
C PRO A 226 17.19 7.29 -16.54
N TRP A 227 17.95 8.26 -16.02
CA TRP A 227 19.39 8.36 -16.23
C TRP A 227 20.21 7.36 -15.40
N GLN A 228 19.65 6.85 -14.31
CA GLN A 228 20.32 5.94 -13.39
C GLN A 228 20.46 4.49 -13.93
N TYR A 229 19.78 4.18 -15.01
CA TYR A 229 19.90 2.84 -15.64
C TYR A 229 21.25 2.59 -16.30
N GLU A 230 21.98 3.66 -16.63
CA GLU A 230 23.32 3.59 -17.23
C GLU A 230 24.43 3.82 -16.20
N ALA A 231 24.08 4.27 -14.98
CA ALA A 231 25.04 4.49 -13.92
C ALA A 231 25.46 3.18 -13.23
N THR A 232 26.66 3.16 -12.66
CA THR A 232 27.08 2.10 -11.75
C THR A 232 26.22 2.16 -10.50
N VAL A 233 25.73 1.02 -10.02
CA VAL A 233 24.79 0.99 -8.89
C VAL A 233 25.36 1.62 -7.61
N THR A 234 26.67 1.49 -7.40
CA THR A 234 27.38 2.08 -6.24
C THR A 234 27.45 3.60 -6.29
N ASP A 235 27.27 4.21 -7.47
CA ASP A 235 27.32 5.67 -7.66
C ASP A 235 25.92 6.31 -7.52
N LEU A 236 24.88 5.48 -7.29
CA LEU A 236 23.54 5.96 -7.12
C LEU A 236 23.37 6.67 -5.74
N PRO A 237 22.58 7.75 -5.68
CA PRO A 237 22.38 8.50 -4.45
C PRO A 237 21.89 7.61 -3.30
N SER A 238 22.54 7.71 -2.15
CA SER A 238 22.20 6.92 -0.96
C SER A 238 22.30 5.39 -1.12
N TYR A 239 22.94 4.87 -2.16
CA TYR A 239 23.13 3.43 -2.30
C TYR A 239 23.85 2.83 -1.10
N SER A 240 23.30 1.76 -0.53
CA SER A 240 23.91 1.02 0.57
C SER A 240 23.36 -0.40 0.67
N GLN A 241 24.21 -1.31 1.11
CA GLN A 241 23.85 -2.69 1.46
C GLN A 241 23.85 -2.92 2.99
N GLU A 242 23.99 -1.85 3.79
CA GLU A 242 24.11 -1.95 5.25
C GLU A 242 22.94 -2.72 5.89
N GLN A 243 21.73 -2.59 5.35
CA GLN A 243 20.55 -3.25 5.87
C GLN A 243 20.69 -4.78 5.87
N TYR A 244 21.29 -5.36 4.84
CA TYR A 244 21.50 -6.82 4.74
C TYR A 244 22.60 -7.29 5.67
N LYS A 245 23.70 -6.52 5.77
CA LYS A 245 24.79 -6.80 6.69
C LYS A 245 24.25 -6.82 8.11
N ARG A 246 23.54 -5.74 8.53
CA ARG A 246 22.94 -5.63 9.87
C ARG A 246 21.97 -6.77 10.17
N THR A 247 21.07 -7.09 9.23
CA THR A 247 20.10 -8.19 9.42
C THR A 247 20.80 -9.52 9.62
N ASN A 248 21.84 -9.81 8.82
CA ASN A 248 22.59 -11.07 8.96
C ASN A 248 23.40 -11.14 10.24
N GLU A 249 23.99 -10.03 10.68
CA GLU A 249 24.77 -9.95 11.95
C GLU A 249 23.89 -10.18 13.19
N HIS A 250 22.63 -9.74 13.16
CA HIS A 250 21.70 -9.81 14.29
C HIS A 250 20.52 -10.77 14.05
N GLN A 251 20.55 -11.61 13.01
CA GLN A 251 19.47 -12.54 12.65
C GLN A 251 18.10 -11.88 12.55
N GLY A 252 18.08 -10.60 12.15
CA GLY A 252 16.88 -9.77 12.03
C GLY A 252 16.42 -9.10 13.35
N GLU A 253 16.94 -9.52 14.48
CA GLU A 253 16.52 -9.02 15.77
C GLU A 253 16.78 -7.51 15.94
N GLY A 254 15.77 -6.77 16.38
CA GLY A 254 15.84 -5.34 16.62
C GLY A 254 16.05 -4.50 15.34
N PHE A 255 15.93 -5.07 14.16
CA PHE A 255 16.15 -4.35 12.89
C PHE A 255 15.26 -3.12 12.78
N PHE A 256 13.95 -3.29 12.91
CA PHE A 256 13.01 -2.17 12.76
C PHE A 256 13.05 -1.17 13.94
N LYS A 257 13.41 -1.62 15.12
CA LYS A 257 13.68 -0.72 16.25
C LYS A 257 14.88 0.20 15.95
N TYR A 258 15.92 -0.33 15.34
CA TYR A 258 17.06 0.46 14.89
C TYR A 258 16.66 1.46 13.78
N VAL A 259 15.93 1.01 12.76
CA VAL A 259 15.44 1.89 11.69
C VAL A 259 14.57 3.01 12.25
N GLN A 260 13.65 2.68 13.18
CA GLN A 260 12.85 3.68 13.88
C GLN A 260 13.71 4.72 14.60
N ALA A 261 14.75 4.27 15.30
CA ALA A 261 15.65 5.16 16.04
C ALA A 261 16.41 6.15 15.14
N LEU A 262 16.77 5.76 13.90
CA LEU A 262 17.41 6.64 12.92
C LEU A 262 16.51 7.80 12.46
N HIS A 263 15.19 7.59 12.45
CA HIS A 263 14.21 8.58 11.97
C HIS A 263 13.47 9.31 13.08
N LYS A 264 13.65 8.87 14.31
CA LYS A 264 13.00 9.44 15.48
C LYS A 264 13.56 10.83 15.80
N LYS A 265 12.68 11.84 15.81
CA LYS A 265 13.00 13.23 16.17
C LYS A 265 12.60 13.57 17.60
N LYS A 266 11.57 12.89 18.13
CA LYS A 266 11.10 13.07 19.51
C LYS A 266 10.59 11.76 20.11
N ASP A 267 10.52 11.72 21.43
CA ASP A 267 9.87 10.64 22.15
C ASP A 267 8.35 10.74 22.05
N GLU A 268 7.71 9.58 21.94
CA GLU A 268 6.25 9.47 22.00
C GLU A 268 5.82 9.60 23.47
N THR A 269 4.88 10.52 23.74
CA THR A 269 4.27 10.58 25.08
C THR A 269 3.34 9.38 25.28
N VAL A 270 2.99 9.08 26.53
CA VAL A 270 2.06 7.98 26.86
C VAL A 270 0.71 8.20 26.18
N GLU A 271 0.18 9.42 26.24
CA GLU A 271 -1.11 9.77 25.62
C GLU A 271 -1.06 9.66 24.08
N GLN A 272 0.04 10.07 23.45
CA GLN A 272 0.23 9.91 22.00
C GLN A 272 0.28 8.44 21.60
N GLY A 273 0.96 7.61 22.39
CA GLY A 273 1.01 6.16 22.18
C GLY A 273 -0.36 5.50 22.34
N ALA A 274 -1.09 5.87 23.39
CA ALA A 274 -2.45 5.42 23.64
C ALA A 274 -3.38 5.79 22.47
N LYS A 275 -3.33 7.05 22.03
CA LYS A 275 -4.08 7.53 20.86
C LYS A 275 -3.77 6.71 19.61
N ARG A 276 -2.49 6.52 19.31
CA ARG A 276 -2.04 5.77 18.15
C ARG A 276 -2.59 4.33 18.16
N PHE A 277 -2.43 3.62 19.26
CA PHE A 277 -2.92 2.24 19.36
C PHE A 277 -4.43 2.14 19.27
N PHE A 278 -5.14 2.99 20.00
CA PHE A 278 -6.60 2.99 19.98
C PHE A 278 -7.17 3.30 18.59
N THR A 279 -6.67 4.37 17.96
CA THR A 279 -7.10 4.77 16.62
C THR A 279 -6.76 3.70 15.57
N SER A 280 -5.55 3.14 15.62
CA SER A 280 -5.14 2.09 14.67
C SER A 280 -5.98 0.81 14.82
N LEU A 281 -6.34 0.41 16.02
CA LEU A 281 -7.22 -0.73 16.26
C LEU A 281 -8.63 -0.45 15.73
N CYS A 282 -9.19 0.72 16.04
CA CYS A 282 -10.49 1.15 15.54
C CYS A 282 -10.54 1.12 13.99
N GLU A 283 -9.59 1.81 13.35
CA GLU A 283 -9.48 1.86 11.88
C GLU A 283 -9.33 0.45 11.28
N SER A 284 -8.54 -0.42 11.90
CA SER A 284 -8.31 -1.78 11.41
C SER A 284 -9.57 -2.63 11.42
N PHE A 285 -10.39 -2.56 12.46
CA PHE A 285 -11.67 -3.27 12.51
C PHE A 285 -12.73 -2.65 11.58
N GLN A 286 -12.77 -1.32 11.45
CA GLN A 286 -13.63 -0.66 10.47
C GLN A 286 -13.26 -1.06 9.02
N GLU A 287 -11.97 -1.20 8.73
CA GLU A 287 -11.51 -1.69 7.44
C GLU A 287 -11.86 -3.18 7.23
N ARG A 288 -11.77 -4.00 8.28
CA ARG A 288 -12.26 -5.38 8.22
C ARG A 288 -13.75 -5.42 7.88
N ALA A 289 -14.55 -4.52 8.45
CA ALA A 289 -15.98 -4.45 8.18
C ALA A 289 -16.26 -4.13 6.70
N LYS A 290 -15.60 -3.11 6.15
CA LYS A 290 -15.71 -2.78 4.71
C LYS A 290 -15.29 -3.93 3.81
N PHE A 291 -14.24 -4.66 4.20
CA PHE A 291 -13.74 -5.79 3.42
C PHE A 291 -14.71 -6.97 3.44
N VAL A 292 -15.30 -7.27 4.61
CA VAL A 292 -16.35 -8.31 4.73
C VAL A 292 -17.59 -7.92 3.93
N ASP A 293 -18.03 -6.67 3.98
CA ASP A 293 -19.15 -6.16 3.18
C ASP A 293 -18.90 -6.32 1.67
N SER A 294 -17.69 -5.98 1.22
CA SER A 294 -17.29 -6.18 -0.19
C SER A 294 -17.35 -7.66 -0.60
N ALA A 295 -16.90 -8.58 0.29
CA ALA A 295 -16.96 -10.02 0.05
C ALA A 295 -18.39 -10.52 -0.06
N LEU A 296 -19.31 -10.03 0.80
CA LEU A 296 -20.73 -10.39 0.76
C LEU A 296 -21.40 -9.91 -0.53
N LYS A 297 -21.14 -8.66 -0.94
CA LYS A 297 -21.62 -8.13 -2.24
C LYS A 297 -21.10 -8.94 -3.43
N TYR A 298 -19.88 -9.44 -3.34
CA TYR A 298 -19.34 -10.33 -4.36
C TYR A 298 -20.05 -11.68 -4.39
N LEU A 299 -20.35 -12.27 -3.23
CA LEU A 299 -21.16 -13.50 -3.13
C LEU A 299 -22.54 -13.35 -3.80
N GLU A 300 -23.22 -12.24 -3.57
CA GLU A 300 -24.47 -11.93 -4.25
C GLU A 300 -24.30 -11.88 -5.77
N LYS A 301 -23.26 -11.20 -6.25
CA LYS A 301 -22.95 -11.10 -7.69
C LYS A 301 -22.71 -12.45 -8.36
N ILE A 302 -22.14 -13.41 -7.64
CA ILE A 302 -21.90 -14.77 -8.13
C ILE A 302 -23.03 -15.77 -7.77
N ASN A 303 -24.22 -15.25 -7.43
CA ASN A 303 -25.40 -16.04 -7.03
C ASN A 303 -25.12 -17.05 -5.92
N HIS A 304 -24.33 -16.65 -4.92
CA HIS A 304 -23.97 -17.46 -3.74
C HIS A 304 -23.32 -18.81 -4.04
N ARG A 305 -22.74 -19.01 -5.24
CA ARG A 305 -21.88 -20.17 -5.46
C ARG A 305 -20.63 -20.09 -4.59
N CYS A 306 -20.03 -21.24 -4.30
CA CYS A 306 -18.74 -21.26 -3.61
C CYS A 306 -17.68 -20.52 -4.43
N MET A 307 -16.89 -19.69 -3.74
CA MET A 307 -15.73 -19.01 -4.35
C MET A 307 -14.66 -20.05 -4.73
N ASN A 308 -14.06 -19.90 -5.90
CA ASN A 308 -12.86 -20.65 -6.25
C ASN A 308 -11.64 -20.13 -5.46
N TYR A 309 -10.48 -20.80 -5.58
CA TYR A 309 -9.26 -20.42 -4.85
C TYR A 309 -8.88 -18.94 -5.00
N SER A 310 -8.89 -18.41 -6.22
CA SER A 310 -8.50 -17.01 -6.47
C SER A 310 -9.49 -16.00 -5.86
N GLU A 311 -10.79 -16.30 -5.95
CA GLU A 311 -11.86 -15.49 -5.36
C GLU A 311 -11.80 -15.57 -3.83
N TYR A 312 -11.55 -16.76 -3.28
CA TYR A 312 -11.39 -16.99 -1.85
C TYR A 312 -10.18 -16.21 -1.29
N ASP A 313 -9.03 -16.33 -1.93
CA ASP A 313 -7.80 -15.61 -1.54
C ASP A 313 -8.02 -14.08 -1.57
N THR A 314 -8.78 -13.62 -2.56
CA THR A 314 -9.13 -12.20 -2.72
C THR A 314 -10.02 -11.67 -1.60
N HIS A 315 -10.96 -12.47 -1.07
CA HIS A 315 -12.04 -12.04 -0.18
C HIS A 315 -11.92 -12.56 1.26
N SER A 316 -10.97 -13.45 1.54
CA SER A 316 -10.71 -13.96 2.88
C SER A 316 -9.95 -12.95 3.76
N THR A 317 -10.06 -13.10 5.08
CA THR A 317 -9.46 -12.14 6.03
C THR A 317 -8.33 -12.68 6.92
N PRO A 318 -7.72 -13.86 6.72
CA PRO A 318 -6.79 -14.42 7.71
C PRO A 318 -5.54 -13.53 7.92
N MET A 319 -4.97 -12.98 6.86
CA MET A 319 -3.81 -12.09 6.97
C MET A 319 -4.17 -10.78 7.69
N ARG A 320 -5.34 -10.21 7.42
CA ARG A 320 -5.85 -9.01 8.07
C ARG A 320 -6.12 -9.27 9.55
N ASP A 321 -6.79 -10.38 9.85
CA ASP A 321 -7.10 -10.80 11.22
C ASP A 321 -5.80 -11.05 12.01
N GLY A 322 -4.78 -11.63 11.40
CA GLY A 322 -3.44 -11.78 11.98
C GLY A 322 -2.75 -10.43 12.27
N GLN A 323 -2.86 -9.46 11.37
CA GLN A 323 -2.31 -8.11 11.59
C GLN A 323 -3.02 -7.39 12.75
N ILE A 324 -4.34 -7.53 12.87
CA ILE A 324 -5.09 -6.96 13.99
C ILE A 324 -4.69 -7.62 15.30
N LYS A 325 -4.53 -8.95 15.35
CA LYS A 325 -4.03 -9.67 16.54
C LYS A 325 -2.65 -9.19 16.97
N ALA A 326 -1.74 -8.98 16.04
CA ALA A 326 -0.42 -8.43 16.33
C ALA A 326 -0.50 -7.00 16.91
N LEU A 327 -1.38 -6.16 16.34
CA LEU A 327 -1.61 -4.81 16.85
C LEU A 327 -2.23 -4.80 18.25
N ILE A 328 -3.15 -5.72 18.55
CA ILE A 328 -3.72 -5.91 19.89
C ILE A 328 -2.62 -6.27 20.87
N SER A 329 -1.76 -7.23 20.53
CA SER A 329 -0.62 -7.64 21.38
C SER A 329 0.34 -6.47 21.65
N ASP A 330 0.69 -5.69 20.63
CA ASP A 330 1.54 -4.51 20.80
C ASP A 330 0.89 -3.44 21.70
N ALA A 331 -0.44 -3.23 21.56
CA ALA A 331 -1.18 -2.29 22.41
C ALA A 331 -1.28 -2.75 23.86
N GLN A 332 -1.42 -4.06 24.07
CA GLN A 332 -1.41 -4.64 25.42
C GLN A 332 -0.04 -4.49 26.08
N ILE A 333 1.05 -4.80 25.37
CA ILE A 333 2.42 -4.58 25.86
C ILE A 333 2.65 -3.09 26.18
N PHE A 334 2.17 -2.18 25.32
CA PHE A 334 2.24 -0.75 25.57
C PHE A 334 1.55 -0.38 26.89
N LYS A 335 0.33 -0.86 27.13
CA LYS A 335 -0.41 -0.63 28.38
C LYS A 335 0.39 -1.10 29.60
N GLU A 336 0.93 -2.32 29.53
CA GLU A 336 1.68 -2.92 30.66
C GLU A 336 2.97 -2.16 30.96
N VAL A 337 3.73 -1.78 29.93
CA VAL A 337 5.05 -1.11 30.08
C VAL A 337 4.92 0.37 30.40
N ARG A 338 3.98 1.08 29.77
CA ARG A 338 3.87 2.55 29.88
C ARG A 338 2.87 3.00 30.94
N GLN A 339 2.03 2.08 31.45
CA GLN A 339 1.04 2.33 32.50
C GLN A 339 0.26 3.64 32.28
N PRO A 340 -0.55 3.75 31.21
CA PRO A 340 -1.34 4.94 30.90
C PRO A 340 -2.23 5.32 32.08
N ASN A 341 -2.33 6.60 32.36
CA ASN A 341 -3.23 7.12 33.41
C ASN A 341 -4.70 6.99 33.00
N ASN A 342 -5.60 7.24 33.96
CA ASN A 342 -7.07 7.19 33.75
C ASN A 342 -7.71 8.59 33.70
N GLU A 343 -6.98 9.58 33.17
CA GLU A 343 -7.57 10.90 32.94
C GLU A 343 -8.85 10.80 32.10
N GLU A 344 -9.90 11.43 32.57
CA GLU A 344 -11.20 11.38 31.92
C GLU A 344 -11.11 11.88 30.47
N ASN A 345 -11.80 11.19 29.56
CA ASN A 345 -11.81 11.45 28.11
C ASN A 345 -10.44 11.39 27.42
N SER A 346 -9.43 10.80 28.05
CA SER A 346 -8.11 10.58 27.46
C SER A 346 -8.05 9.27 26.66
N TYR A 347 -7.15 9.19 25.68
CA TYR A 347 -6.86 7.93 24.99
C TYR A 347 -6.20 6.90 25.93
N SER A 348 -5.49 7.38 26.96
CA SER A 348 -4.95 6.55 28.03
C SER A 348 -6.07 5.81 28.76
N GLN A 349 -7.17 6.48 29.10
CA GLN A 349 -8.37 5.85 29.67
C GLN A 349 -8.96 4.82 28.71
N LEU A 350 -9.11 5.15 27.43
CA LEU A 350 -9.67 4.23 26.42
C LEU A 350 -8.83 2.96 26.28
N ILE A 351 -7.50 3.05 26.28
CA ILE A 351 -6.59 1.87 26.26
C ILE A 351 -6.74 1.05 27.54
N ASN A 352 -6.88 1.68 28.70
CA ASN A 352 -7.09 0.96 29.96
C ASN A 352 -8.41 0.20 29.97
N ILE A 353 -9.50 0.81 29.50
CA ILE A 353 -10.80 0.14 29.36
C ILE A 353 -10.71 -1.00 28.34
N LEU A 354 -10.08 -0.79 27.19
CA LEU A 354 -9.94 -1.79 26.14
C LEU A 354 -9.29 -3.10 26.61
N PHE A 355 -8.40 -3.02 27.59
CA PHE A 355 -7.68 -4.17 28.17
C PHE A 355 -8.07 -4.43 29.65
N SER A 356 -9.23 -3.95 30.09
CA SER A 356 -9.80 -4.30 31.39
C SER A 356 -10.47 -5.68 31.33
N GLU A 357 -10.31 -6.49 32.38
CA GLU A 357 -10.98 -7.79 32.48
C GLU A 357 -12.50 -7.65 32.71
N ASN A 358 -12.92 -6.55 33.34
CA ASN A 358 -14.32 -6.31 33.70
C ASN A 358 -14.70 -4.85 33.35
N SER A 359 -15.10 -4.62 32.12
CA SER A 359 -15.62 -3.30 31.72
C SER A 359 -17.09 -3.16 32.10
N GLY A 360 -17.38 -2.15 32.94
CA GLY A 360 -18.75 -1.79 33.33
C GLY A 360 -19.55 -1.15 32.17
N ALA A 361 -20.86 -0.97 32.37
CA ALA A 361 -21.73 -0.39 31.34
C ALA A 361 -21.28 1.00 30.86
N LEU A 362 -20.83 1.86 31.78
CA LEU A 362 -20.34 3.21 31.48
C LEU A 362 -19.03 3.16 30.64
N GLU A 363 -18.12 2.24 30.93
CA GLU A 363 -16.88 2.06 30.20
C GLU A 363 -17.14 1.57 28.79
N LYS A 364 -18.08 0.63 28.59
CA LYS A 364 -18.53 0.19 27.26
C LYS A 364 -19.13 1.32 26.45
N GLU A 365 -19.98 2.16 27.07
CA GLU A 365 -20.54 3.34 26.42
C GLU A 365 -19.44 4.32 25.99
N THR A 366 -18.41 4.51 26.81
CA THR A 366 -17.26 5.38 26.50
C THR A 366 -16.49 4.85 25.29
N ILE A 367 -16.20 3.55 25.24
CA ILE A 367 -15.53 2.93 24.09
C ILE A 367 -16.41 3.03 22.84
N GLN A 368 -17.70 2.75 22.95
CA GLN A 368 -18.64 2.80 21.82
C GLN A 368 -18.75 4.19 21.20
N LYS A 369 -18.75 5.24 22.03
CA LYS A 369 -18.72 6.64 21.56
C LYS A 369 -17.41 6.97 20.84
N ALA A 370 -16.29 6.44 21.32
CA ALA A 370 -14.97 6.67 20.73
C ALA A 370 -14.71 5.84 19.48
N CYS A 371 -15.23 4.62 19.41
CA CYS A 371 -15.06 3.72 18.28
C CYS A 371 -16.23 2.74 18.14
N LEU A 372 -17.03 2.92 17.11
CA LEU A 372 -18.11 2.02 16.72
C LEU A 372 -17.74 1.29 15.43
N ILE A 373 -17.81 -0.04 15.44
CA ILE A 373 -17.60 -0.90 14.29
C ILE A 373 -18.96 -1.29 13.71
N LYS A 374 -19.43 -0.50 12.75
CA LYS A 374 -20.70 -0.79 12.06
C LYS A 374 -20.44 -1.85 10.98
N VAL A 375 -21.09 -3.00 11.08
CA VAL A 375 -20.91 -4.14 10.18
C VAL A 375 -22.10 -4.39 9.25
N SER A 376 -23.29 -3.91 9.65
CA SER A 376 -24.51 -3.87 8.84
C SER A 376 -25.49 -2.85 9.42
N GLU A 377 -26.68 -2.75 8.86
CA GLU A 377 -27.76 -1.94 9.43
C GLU A 377 -28.19 -2.42 10.82
N ASN A 378 -28.13 -3.74 11.06
CA ASN A 378 -28.65 -4.38 12.28
C ASN A 378 -27.55 -4.72 13.30
N TYR A 379 -26.27 -4.67 12.91
CA TYR A 379 -25.17 -5.10 13.76
C TYR A 379 -24.08 -4.05 13.85
N SER A 380 -23.70 -3.74 15.07
CA SER A 380 -22.51 -2.95 15.38
C SER A 380 -21.87 -3.50 16.65
N PHE A 381 -20.57 -3.33 16.77
CA PHE A 381 -19.76 -3.78 17.89
C PHE A 381 -18.96 -2.61 18.44
N ASP A 382 -18.73 -2.61 19.74
CA ASP A 382 -17.66 -1.79 20.30
C ASP A 382 -16.29 -2.45 20.13
N LEU A 383 -15.23 -1.70 20.40
CA LEU A 383 -13.87 -2.17 20.16
C LEU A 383 -13.45 -3.27 21.13
N VAL A 384 -13.98 -3.29 22.37
CA VAL A 384 -13.72 -4.36 23.36
C VAL A 384 -14.33 -5.67 22.86
N GLU A 385 -15.61 -5.61 22.50
CA GLU A 385 -16.36 -6.77 22.05
C GLU A 385 -15.73 -7.43 20.81
N VAL A 386 -15.43 -6.65 19.76
CA VAL A 386 -14.86 -7.22 18.54
C VAL A 386 -13.44 -7.73 18.74
N LYS A 387 -12.64 -7.09 19.62
CA LYS A 387 -11.31 -7.57 20.04
C LYS A 387 -11.43 -8.95 20.68
N ASP A 388 -12.35 -9.12 21.61
CA ASP A 388 -12.53 -10.38 22.34
C ASP A 388 -13.04 -11.49 21.41
N LEU A 389 -13.96 -11.19 20.49
CA LEU A 389 -14.41 -12.13 19.46
C LEU A 389 -13.27 -12.59 18.54
N LEU A 390 -12.36 -11.67 18.17
CA LEU A 390 -11.21 -12.02 17.34
C LEU A 390 -10.19 -12.89 18.10
N LEU A 391 -9.88 -12.55 19.34
CA LEU A 391 -8.91 -13.30 20.16
C LEU A 391 -9.43 -14.68 20.53
N SER A 392 -10.75 -14.82 20.76
CA SER A 392 -11.42 -16.11 21.01
C SER A 392 -11.59 -16.97 19.75
N GLY A 393 -11.14 -16.50 18.57
CA GLY A 393 -11.31 -17.24 17.30
C GLY A 393 -12.76 -17.37 16.85
N LEU A 394 -13.64 -16.50 17.34
CA LEU A 394 -15.06 -16.51 16.99
C LEU A 394 -15.33 -15.80 15.66
N LEU A 395 -14.49 -14.85 15.22
CA LEU A 395 -14.62 -14.26 13.89
C LEU A 395 -14.21 -15.28 12.81
N SER A 396 -15.01 -15.41 11.77
CA SER A 396 -14.66 -16.24 10.62
C SER A 396 -13.88 -15.45 9.57
N SER A 397 -12.79 -16.04 9.06
CA SER A 397 -12.03 -15.50 7.92
C SER A 397 -12.54 -16.01 6.57
N ASN A 398 -13.46 -17.00 6.55
CA ASN A 398 -13.98 -17.60 5.33
C ASN A 398 -14.94 -16.64 4.60
N PRO A 399 -14.66 -16.21 3.37
CA PRO A 399 -15.49 -15.24 2.66
C PRO A 399 -16.85 -15.80 2.23
N ASN A 400 -17.02 -17.12 2.24
CA ASN A 400 -18.28 -17.76 1.88
C ASN A 400 -19.26 -17.84 3.07
N ASP A 401 -18.85 -17.49 4.30
CA ASP A 401 -19.73 -17.51 5.46
C ASP A 401 -20.69 -16.30 5.46
N LYS A 402 -21.86 -16.49 6.06
CA LYS A 402 -22.84 -15.43 6.28
C LYS A 402 -22.29 -14.37 7.23
N ILE A 403 -22.84 -13.15 7.14
CA ILE A 403 -22.37 -11.99 7.91
C ILE A 403 -22.31 -12.25 9.41
N GLU A 404 -23.33 -12.89 9.95
CA GLU A 404 -23.41 -13.21 11.39
C GLU A 404 -22.26 -14.12 11.79
N TYR A 405 -21.98 -15.16 11.00
CA TYR A 405 -20.89 -16.10 11.28
C TYR A 405 -19.51 -15.44 11.12
N ARG A 406 -19.38 -14.49 10.15
CA ARG A 406 -18.18 -13.67 9.96
C ARG A 406 -17.87 -12.80 11.18
N TRP A 407 -18.90 -12.45 11.97
CA TRP A 407 -18.80 -11.56 13.13
C TRP A 407 -19.09 -12.23 14.47
N GLY A 408 -18.93 -13.54 14.56
CA GLY A 408 -18.88 -14.25 15.83
C GLY A 408 -20.17 -14.94 16.26
N ILE A 409 -21.27 -14.80 15.54
CA ILE A 409 -22.50 -15.55 15.81
C ILE A 409 -22.29 -16.97 15.26
N LYS A 410 -21.79 -17.86 16.10
CA LYS A 410 -21.49 -19.26 15.77
C LYS A 410 -22.74 -20.13 15.83
N ASN A 411 -23.44 -20.26 14.71
CA ASN A 411 -24.54 -21.18 14.52
C ASN A 411 -24.21 -22.07 13.31
N SER A 412 -24.33 -23.39 13.46
CA SER A 412 -24.02 -24.39 12.42
C SER A 412 -24.77 -24.14 11.09
N HIS A 413 -25.98 -23.58 11.19
CA HIS A 413 -26.78 -23.23 10.00
C HIS A 413 -26.28 -21.96 9.25
N LEU A 414 -25.41 -21.18 9.89
CA LEU A 414 -24.83 -19.96 9.28
C LEU A 414 -23.45 -20.22 8.66
N LYS A 415 -22.80 -21.32 9.03
CA LYS A 415 -21.53 -21.73 8.44
C LYS A 415 -21.77 -22.27 7.04
N THR A 416 -20.97 -21.81 6.10
CA THR A 416 -20.98 -22.33 4.73
C THR A 416 -20.51 -23.79 4.68
N LYS A 417 -20.96 -24.51 3.64
CA LYS A 417 -20.43 -25.83 3.26
C LYS A 417 -19.33 -25.73 2.19
N CYS A 418 -19.01 -24.50 1.76
CA CYS A 418 -17.96 -24.28 0.78
C CYS A 418 -16.57 -24.66 1.32
N PRO A 419 -15.65 -25.13 0.46
CA PRO A 419 -14.29 -25.43 0.88
C PRO A 419 -13.57 -24.19 1.39
N GLU A 420 -12.69 -24.41 2.35
CA GLU A 420 -11.70 -23.42 2.81
C GLU A 420 -10.36 -23.71 2.10
N PHE A 421 -9.60 -22.66 1.75
CA PHE A 421 -8.34 -22.79 1.03
C PHE A 421 -7.15 -22.21 1.82
#